data_29050d44f1df4c1a832366e2be35603f
#
_entry.id   29050d44f1df4c1a832366e2be35603f
#
_cell.length_a   1.000
_cell.length_b   1.000
_cell.length_c   1.000
_cell.angle_alpha   90.00
_cell.angle_beta   90.00
_cell.angle_gamma   90.00
#
_symmetry.space_group_name_H-M   'P 1'
#
loop_
_entity.id
_entity.type
_entity.pdbx_description
1 polymer ?
#
loop_
_entity_poly.entity_id
_entity_poly.type
_entity_poly.pdbx_seq_one_letter_code
_entity_poly.pdbx_strand_id
1 'polypeptide(L)'
;RLSDNKLMRAGDLGFFDNGELFVTGRLKDLIIIRGRNHYPQDLEQTVELASPLVRAGSLAAFAVDVDDRERVVIVAELERGRRNPAEITAAFDSIRSRLAREHEVAAEGIVFVRPNSVPKTSSGKIQRHACRRQFLDGTLDVVEQYVSWLEPVAKPERPAADMPRLARQRPLGEATRAHRPDRELPQEIVQTVYDHVRRI
;
A
#
# COMPACT_ATOMS: atom_id res chain seq x y z
N ARG A 1 -39.45 17.76 30.82
CA ARG A 1 -38.23 18.60 30.82
C ARG A 1 -37.11 17.76 30.27
N LEU A 2 -36.81 17.96 29.00
CA LEU A 2 -35.62 17.37 28.33
C LEU A 2 -34.44 18.22 28.81
N SER A 3 -33.62 17.63 29.66
CA SER A 3 -32.38 18.19 30.18
C SER A 3 -31.33 18.26 29.08
N ASP A 4 -30.67 19.39 28.96
CA ASP A 4 -29.40 19.71 28.30
C ASP A 4 -28.85 18.59 27.41
N ASN A 5 -29.22 18.64 26.12
CA ASN A 5 -28.60 17.84 25.08
C ASN A 5 -27.15 18.30 24.90
N LYS A 6 -26.23 17.76 25.67
CA LYS A 6 -24.81 17.82 25.35
C LYS A 6 -24.59 17.06 24.04
N LEU A 7 -24.62 17.75 22.92
CA LEU A 7 -24.22 17.20 21.62
C LEU A 7 -22.75 16.89 21.67
N MET A 8 -22.42 15.60 21.64
CA MET A 8 -21.05 15.14 21.56
C MET A 8 -20.62 15.14 20.08
N ARG A 9 -19.62 15.94 19.72
CA ARG A 9 -19.00 15.86 18.38
C ARG A 9 -18.13 14.64 18.32
N ALA A 10 -18.62 13.56 17.71
CA ALA A 10 -17.88 12.31 17.56
C ALA A 10 -16.84 12.36 16.41
N GLY A 11 -16.97 13.34 15.50
CA GLY A 11 -16.15 13.46 14.31
C GLY A 11 -16.50 12.43 13.23
N ASP A 12 -17.64 11.76 13.38
CA ASP A 12 -18.18 10.86 12.37
C ASP A 12 -19.01 11.64 11.35
N LEU A 13 -18.97 11.20 10.09
CA LEU A 13 -19.79 11.70 8.99
C LEU A 13 -20.98 10.79 8.79
N GLY A 14 -22.13 11.37 8.46
CA GLY A 14 -23.34 10.63 8.19
C GLY A 14 -24.41 11.50 7.55
N PHE A 15 -25.49 10.88 7.12
CA PHE A 15 -26.67 11.54 6.60
C PHE A 15 -27.94 10.87 7.13
N PHE A 16 -29.05 11.61 7.08
CA PHE A 16 -30.36 11.08 7.41
C PHE A 16 -31.10 10.72 6.10
N ASP A 17 -31.69 9.54 6.09
CA ASP A 17 -32.62 9.13 5.05
C ASP A 17 -33.82 8.45 5.71
N ASN A 18 -35.03 8.89 5.35
CA ASN A 18 -36.30 8.38 5.91
C ASN A 18 -36.35 8.30 7.45
N GLY A 19 -35.64 9.23 8.15
CA GLY A 19 -35.58 9.28 9.60
C GLY A 19 -34.54 8.37 10.23
N GLU A 20 -33.79 7.62 9.46
CA GLU A 20 -32.67 6.79 9.90
C GLU A 20 -31.33 7.51 9.68
N LEU A 21 -30.41 7.35 10.63
CA LEU A 21 -29.05 7.90 10.55
C LEU A 21 -28.10 6.87 9.94
N PHE A 22 -27.52 7.23 8.80
CA PHE A 22 -26.48 6.45 8.14
C PHE A 22 -25.10 7.06 8.40
N VAL A 23 -24.23 6.32 9.11
CA VAL A 23 -22.84 6.75 9.36
C VAL A 23 -21.98 6.28 8.21
N THR A 24 -21.33 7.22 7.50
CA THR A 24 -20.54 6.94 6.29
C THR A 24 -19.04 6.86 6.55
N GLY A 25 -18.55 7.44 7.65
CA GLY A 25 -17.12 7.41 7.97
C GLY A 25 -16.72 8.42 9.02
N ARG A 26 -15.41 8.67 9.13
CA ARG A 26 -14.84 9.68 10.02
C ARG A 26 -14.31 10.85 9.23
N LEU A 27 -14.61 12.06 9.69
CA LEU A 27 -14.13 13.30 9.07
C LEU A 27 -12.60 13.35 8.97
N LYS A 28 -11.90 12.86 9.99
CA LYS A 28 -10.43 12.83 10.05
C LYS A 28 -9.79 11.80 9.12
N ASP A 29 -10.54 10.79 8.71
CA ASP A 29 -10.04 9.72 7.83
C ASP A 29 -10.35 10.05 6.35
N LEU A 30 -11.16 11.07 6.08
CA LEU A 30 -11.57 11.44 4.73
C LEU A 30 -10.35 11.83 3.89
N ILE A 31 -10.25 11.24 2.72
CA ILE A 31 -9.21 11.52 1.73
C ILE A 31 -9.78 12.53 0.74
N ILE A 32 -9.09 13.68 0.56
CA ILE A 32 -9.56 14.75 -0.33
C ILE A 32 -8.57 14.85 -1.49
N ILE A 33 -8.96 14.37 -2.67
CA ILE A 33 -8.12 14.44 -3.86
C ILE A 33 -8.78 15.34 -4.90
N ARG A 34 -8.09 16.40 -5.31
CA ARG A 34 -8.58 17.36 -6.30
C ARG A 34 -9.96 17.93 -5.95
N GLY A 35 -10.20 18.16 -4.64
CA GLY A 35 -11.47 18.68 -4.12
C GLY A 35 -12.61 17.67 -4.04
N ARG A 36 -12.37 16.38 -4.32
CA ARG A 36 -13.33 15.29 -4.16
C ARG A 36 -13.06 14.49 -2.92
N ASN A 37 -14.12 14.17 -2.19
CA ASN A 37 -14.06 13.36 -0.98
C ASN A 37 -14.08 11.86 -1.33
N HIS A 38 -13.12 11.11 -0.81
CA HIS A 38 -13.05 9.66 -0.92
C HIS A 38 -13.05 9.04 0.47
N TYR A 39 -13.92 8.08 0.68
CA TYR A 39 -13.95 7.33 1.92
C TYR A 39 -12.89 6.22 1.86
N PRO A 40 -11.97 6.12 2.84
CA PRO A 40 -10.92 5.10 2.83
C PRO A 40 -11.45 3.68 2.65
N GLN A 41 -12.57 3.36 3.29
CA GLN A 41 -13.18 2.02 3.22
C GLN A 41 -13.61 1.62 1.81
N ASP A 42 -14.04 2.58 0.98
CA ASP A 42 -14.45 2.29 -0.40
C ASP A 42 -13.23 1.97 -1.27
N LEU A 43 -12.13 2.72 -1.06
CA LEU A 43 -10.85 2.43 -1.72
C LEU A 43 -10.29 1.09 -1.26
N GLU A 44 -10.34 0.82 0.05
CA GLU A 44 -9.89 -0.43 0.65
C GLU A 44 -10.66 -1.62 0.09
N GLN A 45 -11.97 -1.55 0.00
CA GLN A 45 -12.79 -2.61 -0.59
C GLN A 45 -12.43 -2.88 -2.05
N THR A 46 -12.21 -1.81 -2.82
CA THR A 46 -11.80 -1.93 -4.23
C THR A 46 -10.44 -2.61 -4.36
N VAL A 47 -9.49 -2.31 -3.46
CA VAL A 47 -8.17 -2.93 -3.43
C VAL A 47 -8.25 -4.42 -3.09
N GLU A 48 -9.07 -4.80 -2.12
CA GLU A 48 -9.30 -6.22 -1.77
C GLU A 48 -9.81 -7.02 -2.97
N LEU A 49 -10.74 -6.43 -3.71
CA LEU A 49 -11.32 -7.07 -4.90
C LEU A 49 -10.38 -7.03 -6.12
N ALA A 50 -9.35 -6.19 -6.11
CA ALA A 50 -8.43 -6.02 -7.23
C ALA A 50 -7.38 -7.14 -7.33
N SER A 51 -7.01 -7.75 -6.20
CA SER A 51 -5.95 -8.76 -6.19
C SER A 51 -6.15 -9.80 -5.09
N PRO A 52 -6.10 -11.10 -5.43
CA PRO A 52 -6.16 -12.19 -4.44
C PRO A 52 -4.89 -12.29 -3.58
N LEU A 53 -3.84 -11.50 -3.87
CA LEU A 53 -2.65 -11.42 -3.04
C LEU A 53 -2.88 -10.59 -1.79
N VAL A 54 -3.86 -9.69 -1.79
CA VAL A 54 -4.19 -8.82 -0.67
C VAL A 54 -5.02 -9.59 0.34
N ARG A 55 -4.57 -9.56 1.59
CA ARG A 55 -5.31 -10.15 2.69
C ARG A 55 -6.52 -9.29 3.06
N ALA A 56 -7.72 -9.84 2.94
CA ALA A 56 -8.96 -9.15 3.25
C ALA A 56 -8.98 -8.61 4.70
N GLY A 57 -9.53 -7.41 4.89
CA GLY A 57 -9.61 -6.74 6.20
C GLY A 57 -8.26 -6.41 6.82
N SER A 58 -7.18 -6.34 6.02
CA SER A 58 -5.82 -6.10 6.49
C SER A 58 -5.08 -5.08 5.61
N LEU A 59 -5.75 -3.99 5.30
CA LEU A 59 -5.19 -2.89 4.53
C LEU A 59 -5.69 -1.54 5.03
N ALA A 60 -4.96 -0.48 4.72
CA ALA A 60 -5.27 0.89 5.07
C ALA A 60 -5.05 1.79 3.87
N ALA A 61 -6.06 2.63 3.55
CA ALA A 61 -5.96 3.72 2.59
C ALA A 61 -5.88 5.05 3.34
N PHE A 62 -4.97 5.93 2.95
CA PHE A 62 -4.82 7.27 3.51
C PHE A 62 -4.15 8.22 2.51
N ALA A 63 -4.23 9.52 2.77
CA ALA A 63 -3.49 10.52 2.03
C ALA A 63 -2.21 10.91 2.76
N VAL A 64 -1.19 11.26 1.98
CA VAL A 64 0.04 11.93 2.43
C VAL A 64 0.28 13.16 1.57
N ASP A 65 0.82 14.22 2.19
CA ASP A 65 1.26 15.40 1.47
C ASP A 65 2.69 15.21 0.98
N VAL A 66 2.88 15.35 -0.32
CA VAL A 66 4.20 15.29 -0.96
C VAL A 66 4.26 16.38 -2.02
N ASP A 67 5.21 17.31 -1.92
CA ASP A 67 5.36 18.46 -2.83
C ASP A 67 4.06 19.29 -2.96
N ASP A 68 3.44 19.64 -1.84
CA ASP A 68 2.17 20.39 -1.75
C ASP A 68 0.99 19.72 -2.49
N ARG A 69 1.02 18.40 -2.60
CA ARG A 69 -0.05 17.59 -3.21
C ARG A 69 -0.43 16.43 -2.33
N GLU A 70 -1.73 16.28 -2.13
CA GLU A 70 -2.27 15.07 -1.51
C GLU A 70 -2.14 13.87 -2.46
N ARG A 71 -1.48 12.81 -1.99
CA ARG A 71 -1.27 11.55 -2.73
C ARG A 71 -1.85 10.38 -1.97
N VAL A 72 -2.54 9.52 -2.67
CA VAL A 72 -3.15 8.33 -2.07
C VAL A 72 -2.12 7.23 -1.90
N VAL A 73 -2.02 6.73 -0.68
CA VAL A 73 -1.19 5.57 -0.32
C VAL A 73 -2.09 4.44 0.18
N ILE A 74 -1.81 3.26 -0.33
CA ILE A 74 -2.40 2.00 0.10
C ILE A 74 -1.32 1.17 0.79
N VAL A 75 -1.55 0.75 2.02
CA VAL A 75 -0.71 -0.23 2.72
C VAL A 75 -1.54 -1.49 2.90
N ALA A 76 -1.07 -2.63 2.38
CA ALA A 76 -1.82 -3.88 2.41
C ALA A 76 -0.96 -5.06 2.84
N GLU A 77 -1.50 -5.93 3.70
CA GLU A 77 -0.86 -7.20 4.01
C GLU A 77 -0.99 -8.17 2.84
N LEU A 78 0.11 -8.87 2.54
CA LEU A 78 0.06 -9.98 1.58
C LEU A 78 -0.48 -11.25 2.25
N GLU A 79 -1.20 -12.06 1.48
CA GLU A 79 -1.54 -13.42 1.88
C GLU A 79 -0.28 -14.26 2.11
N ARG A 80 -0.36 -15.19 3.08
CA ARG A 80 0.77 -16.02 3.45
C ARG A 80 1.22 -16.92 2.29
N GLY A 81 2.53 -17.02 2.10
CA GLY A 81 3.15 -17.94 1.14
C GLY A 81 3.21 -17.45 -0.31
N ARG A 82 2.62 -16.32 -0.66
CA ARG A 82 2.67 -15.78 -2.03
C ARG A 82 3.70 -14.66 -2.14
N ARG A 83 4.81 -14.95 -2.82
CA ARG A 83 5.92 -14.00 -3.03
C ARG A 83 6.50 -14.10 -4.44
N ASN A 84 5.65 -14.35 -5.45
CA ASN A 84 6.10 -14.33 -6.84
C ASN A 84 6.22 -12.88 -7.33
N PRO A 85 7.40 -12.40 -7.73
CA PRO A 85 7.60 -11.01 -8.18
C PRO A 85 6.69 -10.60 -9.34
N ALA A 86 6.40 -11.50 -10.27
CA ALA A 86 5.52 -11.21 -11.40
C ALA A 86 4.06 -11.02 -10.95
N GLU A 87 3.59 -11.83 -9.99
CA GLU A 87 2.24 -11.67 -9.41
C GLU A 87 2.13 -10.36 -8.63
N ILE A 88 3.19 -9.95 -7.91
CA ILE A 88 3.23 -8.68 -7.17
C ILE A 88 3.13 -7.49 -8.12
N THR A 89 3.90 -7.51 -9.22
CA THR A 89 3.84 -6.45 -10.25
C THR A 89 2.43 -6.38 -10.85
N ALA A 90 1.85 -7.52 -11.21
CA ALA A 90 0.49 -7.57 -11.75
C ALA A 90 -0.55 -7.07 -10.73
N ALA A 91 -0.35 -7.30 -9.44
CA ALA A 91 -1.22 -6.79 -8.39
C ALA A 91 -1.17 -5.26 -8.30
N PHE A 92 0.02 -4.63 -8.38
CA PHE A 92 0.15 -3.17 -8.44
C PHE A 92 -0.63 -2.59 -9.62
N ASP A 93 -0.48 -3.14 -10.81
CA ASP A 93 -1.18 -2.66 -12.01
C ASP A 93 -2.69 -2.84 -11.92
N SER A 94 -3.15 -3.98 -11.38
CA SER A 94 -4.57 -4.26 -11.17
C SER A 94 -5.19 -3.28 -10.17
N ILE A 95 -4.55 -3.04 -9.03
CA ILE A 95 -5.02 -2.11 -8.01
C ILE A 95 -5.09 -0.68 -8.58
N ARG A 96 -4.03 -0.21 -9.23
CA ARG A 96 -3.98 1.13 -9.81
C ARG A 96 -5.08 1.33 -10.86
N SER A 97 -5.22 0.39 -11.79
CA SER A 97 -6.21 0.45 -12.85
C SER A 97 -7.63 0.46 -12.29
N ARG A 98 -7.88 -0.32 -11.25
CA ARG A 98 -9.21 -0.43 -10.67
C ARG A 98 -9.59 0.81 -9.87
N LEU A 99 -8.68 1.35 -9.04
CA LEU A 99 -8.90 2.60 -8.32
C LEU A 99 -9.10 3.79 -9.25
N ALA A 100 -8.34 3.87 -10.33
CA ALA A 100 -8.51 4.91 -11.34
C ALA A 100 -9.87 4.82 -12.04
N ARG A 101 -10.34 3.62 -12.37
CA ARG A 101 -11.62 3.40 -13.07
C ARG A 101 -12.84 3.61 -12.19
N GLU A 102 -12.81 3.11 -10.94
CA GLU A 102 -13.98 3.09 -10.06
C GLU A 102 -14.09 4.35 -9.20
N HIS A 103 -12.96 4.97 -8.85
CA HIS A 103 -12.93 6.14 -7.96
C HIS A 103 -12.31 7.39 -8.58
N GLU A 104 -11.77 7.31 -9.79
CA GLU A 104 -11.01 8.39 -10.45
C GLU A 104 -9.78 8.83 -9.62
N VAL A 105 -9.23 7.90 -8.82
CA VAL A 105 -8.10 8.11 -7.92
C VAL A 105 -6.86 7.38 -8.45
N ALA A 106 -5.75 8.12 -8.53
CA ALA A 106 -4.46 7.50 -8.75
C ALA A 106 -3.89 7.01 -7.39
N ALA A 107 -3.68 5.71 -7.23
CA ALA A 107 -2.86 5.21 -6.13
C ALA A 107 -1.40 5.46 -6.46
N GLU A 108 -0.84 6.51 -5.87
CA GLU A 108 0.54 6.92 -6.13
C GLU A 108 1.55 6.20 -5.24
N GLY A 109 1.08 5.65 -4.11
CA GLY A 109 1.84 4.72 -3.27
C GLY A 109 1.06 3.44 -3.01
N ILE A 110 1.67 2.27 -3.26
CA ILE A 110 1.15 0.96 -2.87
C ILE A 110 2.28 0.22 -2.17
N VAL A 111 2.07 -0.15 -0.91
CA VAL A 111 3.06 -0.81 -0.07
C VAL A 111 2.50 -2.14 0.41
N PHE A 112 3.11 -3.22 -0.01
CA PHE A 112 2.81 -4.53 0.51
C PHE A 112 3.69 -4.84 1.72
N VAL A 113 3.04 -5.22 2.82
CA VAL A 113 3.70 -5.54 4.08
C VAL A 113 3.48 -7.00 4.47
N ARG A 114 4.29 -7.48 5.42
CA ARG A 114 4.13 -8.85 5.95
C ARG A 114 2.79 -9.01 6.67
N PRO A 115 2.26 -10.24 6.74
CA PRO A 115 1.06 -10.53 7.51
C PRO A 115 1.18 -10.09 8.98
N ASN A 116 0.11 -9.49 9.52
CA ASN A 116 0.00 -8.92 10.87
C ASN A 116 0.85 -7.67 11.12
N SER A 117 1.26 -6.94 10.07
CA SER A 117 2.01 -5.68 10.17
C SER A 117 1.10 -4.44 10.15
N VAL A 118 -0.11 -4.53 9.59
CA VAL A 118 -1.05 -3.42 9.61
C VAL A 118 -1.62 -3.22 11.01
N PRO A 119 -1.48 -2.03 11.61
CA PRO A 119 -1.96 -1.77 12.97
C PRO A 119 -3.48 -1.94 13.09
N LYS A 120 -3.92 -2.69 14.10
CA LYS A 120 -5.33 -2.91 14.43
C LYS A 120 -5.60 -2.61 15.90
N THR A 121 -6.82 -2.23 16.21
CA THR A 121 -7.30 -2.14 17.59
C THR A 121 -7.47 -3.55 18.19
N SER A 122 -7.67 -3.63 19.50
CA SER A 122 -8.03 -4.90 20.18
C SER A 122 -9.30 -5.54 19.63
N SER A 123 -10.21 -4.72 19.06
CA SER A 123 -11.43 -5.20 18.38
C SER A 123 -11.23 -5.53 16.90
N GLY A 124 -9.98 -5.52 16.38
CA GLY A 124 -9.65 -5.87 15.01
C GLY A 124 -9.87 -4.75 13.97
N LYS A 125 -10.24 -3.53 14.38
CA LYS A 125 -10.43 -2.40 13.46
C LYS A 125 -9.08 -1.82 13.02
N ILE A 126 -8.94 -1.52 11.73
CA ILE A 126 -7.75 -0.88 11.16
C ILE A 126 -7.50 0.50 11.78
N GLN A 127 -6.27 0.74 12.22
CA GLN A 127 -5.81 2.02 12.74
C GLN A 127 -5.08 2.80 11.62
N ARG A 128 -5.83 3.45 10.71
CA ARG A 128 -5.28 4.16 9.54
C ARG A 128 -4.24 5.22 9.91
N HIS A 129 -4.51 5.99 10.98
CA HIS A 129 -3.55 6.99 11.44
C HIS A 129 -2.24 6.40 11.96
N ALA A 130 -2.29 5.24 12.63
CA ALA A 130 -1.07 4.55 13.06
C ALA A 130 -0.31 3.99 11.85
N CYS A 131 -1.02 3.42 10.87
CA CYS A 131 -0.45 2.92 9.64
C CYS A 131 0.21 4.06 8.83
N ARG A 132 -0.50 5.20 8.66
CA ARG A 132 0.06 6.41 8.02
C ARG A 132 1.34 6.88 8.71
N ARG A 133 1.36 6.92 10.04
CA ARG A 133 2.54 7.30 10.81
C ARG A 133 3.70 6.34 10.56
N GLN A 134 3.45 5.04 10.63
CA GLN A 134 4.49 4.03 10.35
C GLN A 134 5.03 4.13 8.91
N PHE A 135 4.18 4.46 7.94
CA PHE A 135 4.60 4.75 6.58
C PHE A 135 5.54 5.96 6.54
N LEU A 136 5.17 7.07 7.18
CA LEU A 136 5.97 8.30 7.24
C LEU A 136 7.27 8.14 8.03
N ASP A 137 7.25 7.33 9.11
CA ASP A 137 8.40 7.09 10.00
C ASP A 137 9.32 5.98 9.49
N GLY A 138 8.91 5.24 8.48
CA GLY A 138 9.73 4.20 7.95
C GLY A 138 9.78 2.89 8.72
N THR A 139 8.76 2.62 9.47
CA THR A 139 8.74 1.47 10.39
C THR A 139 7.84 0.34 9.93
N LEU A 140 7.29 0.44 8.71
CA LEU A 140 6.52 -0.65 8.11
C LEU A 140 7.43 -1.83 7.75
N ASP A 141 6.96 -3.05 7.97
CA ASP A 141 7.64 -4.29 7.55
C ASP A 141 7.34 -4.56 6.06
N VAL A 142 8.02 -3.81 5.19
CA VAL A 142 7.77 -3.78 3.74
C VAL A 142 8.30 -5.04 3.08
N VAL A 143 7.47 -5.66 2.24
CA VAL A 143 7.85 -6.78 1.36
C VAL A 143 8.14 -6.26 -0.04
N GLU A 144 7.27 -5.41 -0.59
CA GLU A 144 7.42 -4.80 -1.90
C GLU A 144 6.62 -3.49 -1.94
N GLN A 145 7.05 -2.53 -2.76
CA GLN A 145 6.35 -1.26 -2.87
C GLN A 145 6.42 -0.66 -4.27
N TYR A 146 5.39 0.09 -4.61
CA TYR A 146 5.33 1.02 -5.73
C TYR A 146 5.04 2.41 -5.19
N VAL A 147 5.91 3.38 -5.43
CA VAL A 147 5.75 4.77 -5.01
C VAL A 147 6.14 5.69 -6.17
N SER A 148 5.16 6.38 -6.76
CA SER A 148 5.32 7.11 -8.03
C SER A 148 6.23 8.33 -7.96
N TRP A 149 6.42 8.91 -6.78
CA TRP A 149 7.29 10.08 -6.56
C TRP A 149 8.70 9.72 -6.14
N LEU A 150 8.99 8.42 -5.99
CA LEU A 150 10.35 7.94 -5.89
C LEU A 150 10.81 7.62 -7.30
N GLU A 151 11.84 8.28 -7.77
CA GLU A 151 12.45 7.87 -9.02
C GLU A 151 12.88 6.41 -8.91
N PRO A 152 12.60 5.57 -9.92
CA PRO A 152 13.18 4.26 -9.95
C PRO A 152 14.70 4.49 -9.93
N VAL A 153 15.38 4.04 -8.87
CA VAL A 153 16.83 3.92 -8.90
C VAL A 153 17.12 3.12 -10.16
N ALA A 154 17.68 3.81 -11.17
CA ALA A 154 18.01 3.19 -12.44
C ALA A 154 18.78 1.92 -12.11
N LYS A 155 18.21 0.75 -12.40
CA LYS A 155 18.98 -0.49 -12.32
C LYS A 155 20.21 -0.24 -13.16
N PRO A 156 21.44 -0.39 -12.61
CA PRO A 156 22.61 -0.22 -13.43
C PRO A 156 22.43 -1.13 -14.65
N GLU A 157 22.33 -0.52 -15.82
CA GLU A 157 22.37 -1.27 -17.09
C GLU A 157 23.63 -2.10 -16.98
N ARG A 158 23.47 -3.41 -16.90
CA ARG A 158 24.62 -4.30 -17.08
C ARG A 158 25.13 -3.95 -18.47
N PRO A 159 26.37 -3.43 -18.58
CA PRO A 159 26.94 -3.28 -19.89
C PRO A 159 26.84 -4.66 -20.57
N ALA A 160 26.30 -4.67 -21.77
CA ALA A 160 26.27 -5.86 -22.59
C ALA A 160 27.73 -6.27 -22.80
N ALA A 161 28.24 -7.07 -21.88
CA ALA A 161 29.57 -7.64 -21.97
C ALA A 161 29.53 -8.58 -23.15
N ASP A 162 30.25 -8.12 -24.17
CA ASP A 162 30.79 -8.83 -25.28
C ASP A 162 30.91 -10.31 -24.96
N MET A 163 30.07 -11.15 -25.58
CA MET A 163 30.14 -12.58 -25.45
C MET A 163 31.09 -13.13 -26.54
N PRO A 164 32.28 -13.63 -26.18
CA PRO A 164 33.02 -14.44 -27.10
C PRO A 164 32.28 -15.78 -27.33
N ARG A 165 31.89 -16.01 -28.58
CA ARG A 165 31.48 -17.34 -29.02
C ARG A 165 32.63 -18.31 -28.81
N LEU A 166 32.47 -19.26 -27.91
CA LEU A 166 33.29 -20.50 -27.95
C LEU A 166 32.50 -21.72 -27.47
N ALA A 167 32.29 -22.59 -28.47
CA ALA A 167 32.30 -24.03 -28.47
C ALA A 167 31.71 -24.85 -27.31
N ARG A 168 30.69 -25.60 -27.71
CA ARG A 168 30.24 -26.92 -27.27
C ARG A 168 31.27 -27.73 -26.44
N GLN A 169 30.81 -28.19 -25.27
CA GLN A 169 30.98 -29.58 -24.81
C GLN A 169 30.13 -29.80 -23.53
N ARG A 170 29.28 -30.84 -23.55
CA ARG A 170 28.65 -31.45 -22.37
C ARG A 170 29.68 -32.38 -21.70
N PRO A 171 29.61 -32.67 -20.40
CA PRO A 171 28.73 -33.74 -19.94
C PRO A 171 27.98 -33.50 -18.64
N LEU A 172 27.08 -34.43 -18.36
CA LEU A 172 26.21 -34.61 -17.21
C LEU A 172 26.96 -34.70 -15.86
N GLY A 173 26.33 -34.13 -14.79
CA GLY A 173 26.77 -34.40 -13.42
C GLY A 173 25.91 -33.60 -12.41
N GLU A 174 25.03 -34.33 -11.77
CA GLU A 174 24.49 -34.16 -10.41
C GLU A 174 23.91 -32.84 -9.91
N ALA A 175 22.61 -32.93 -9.62
CA ALA A 175 21.80 -31.96 -8.92
C ALA A 175 22.27 -31.80 -7.47
N THR A 176 22.74 -30.59 -7.12
CA THR A 176 22.79 -30.17 -5.73
C THR A 176 21.75 -29.01 -5.55
N ARG A 177 20.72 -29.28 -4.78
CA ARG A 177 19.74 -28.30 -4.36
C ARG A 177 20.44 -27.21 -3.55
N ALA A 178 20.73 -26.08 -4.17
CA ALA A 178 21.13 -24.88 -3.45
C ALA A 178 19.88 -24.14 -2.99
N HIS A 179 19.69 -24.13 -1.68
CA HIS A 179 18.77 -23.28 -0.96
C HIS A 179 19.09 -21.81 -1.31
N ARG A 180 18.17 -21.10 -1.98
CA ARG A 180 18.29 -19.66 -2.18
C ARG A 180 17.76 -18.95 -0.94
N PRO A 181 18.58 -18.13 -0.26
CA PRO A 181 18.08 -17.31 0.83
C PRO A 181 17.07 -16.26 0.31
N ASP A 182 16.04 -16.02 1.09
CA ASP A 182 15.06 -14.93 0.92
C ASP A 182 15.81 -13.62 0.66
N ARG A 183 15.55 -12.99 -0.48
CA ARG A 183 16.15 -11.72 -0.84
C ARG A 183 15.38 -10.62 -0.10
N GLU A 184 15.88 -10.22 1.04
CA GLU A 184 15.45 -8.98 1.68
C GLU A 184 15.81 -7.79 0.77
N LEU A 185 14.87 -6.84 0.63
CA LEU A 185 15.14 -5.60 -0.09
C LEU A 185 16.29 -4.86 0.62
N PRO A 186 17.24 -4.27 -0.10
CA PRO A 186 18.28 -3.47 0.51
C PRO A 186 17.67 -2.36 1.36
N GLN A 187 18.11 -2.23 2.59
CA GLN A 187 17.65 -1.19 3.53
C GLN A 187 17.79 0.23 2.97
N GLU A 188 18.73 0.44 2.04
CA GLU A 188 18.95 1.70 1.34
C GLU A 188 17.73 2.17 0.53
N ILE A 189 16.96 1.26 -0.09
CA ILE A 189 15.76 1.61 -0.85
C ILE A 189 14.65 2.06 0.10
N VAL A 190 14.49 1.35 1.21
CA VAL A 190 13.51 1.69 2.25
C VAL A 190 13.87 3.06 2.83
N GLN A 191 15.15 3.32 3.14
CA GLN A 191 15.61 4.57 3.71
C GLN A 191 15.40 5.77 2.78
N THR A 192 15.57 5.61 1.47
CA THR A 192 15.38 6.69 0.48
C THR A 192 13.92 7.18 0.45
N VAL A 193 12.94 6.27 0.57
CA VAL A 193 11.52 6.64 0.67
C VAL A 193 11.28 7.53 1.87
N TYR A 194 11.84 7.16 3.01
CA TYR A 194 11.63 7.84 4.29
C TYR A 194 12.32 9.19 4.36
N ASP A 195 13.52 9.29 3.83
CA ASP A 195 14.28 10.55 3.80
C ASP A 195 13.62 11.59 2.87
N HIS A 196 12.95 11.15 1.80
CA HIS A 196 12.23 12.05 0.92
C HIS A 196 10.96 12.60 1.60
N VAL A 197 10.18 11.75 2.25
CA VAL A 197 8.94 12.16 2.95
C VAL A 197 9.23 13.01 4.21
N ARG A 198 10.39 12.86 4.86
CA ARG A 198 10.79 13.68 6.03
C ARG A 198 11.27 15.08 5.69
N ARG A 199 11.67 15.35 4.45
CA ARG A 199 12.17 16.69 4.02
C ARG A 199 11.04 17.65 3.61
N ILE A 200 9.79 17.16 3.65
CA ILE A 200 8.57 17.91 3.39
C ILE A 200 7.84 18.18 4.71
#